data_c25f0e82fae2894097b534839c924f06
#
_entry.id   c25f0e82fae2894097b534839c924f06
#
_cell.length_a   1.000
_cell.length_b   1.000
_cell.length_c   1.000
_cell.angle_alpha   90.00
_cell.angle_beta   90.00
_cell.angle_gamma   90.00
#
_symmetry.space_group_name_H-M   'P 1'
#
loop_
_entity.id
_entity.type
_entity.pdbx_description
1 polymer ?
#
loop_
_entity_poly.entity_id
_entity_poly.type
_entity_poly.pdbx_seq_one_letter_code
_entity_poly.pdbx_strand_id
1 'polypeptide(L)'
;MEVEMKIRGLMMDPVTNMPIVVLKDVQGQAILPIWVGVYEANAIALEIEKVQTPRPMTHDLLKNVLLGLEVRVEKVVVNELKEDTFYALIWVERDGQMMTIDSRPSDALALALRVDCPIFVDEEVLKNSIVSSAVSERNTNEQLRSWLEGLSDEDLGRYKM
;
A
#
# COMPACT_ATOMS: atom_id res chain seq x y z
N MET A 1 3.36 12.98 -12.29
CA MET A 1 4.62 12.79 -11.54
C MET A 1 4.37 11.83 -10.39
N GLU A 2 5.33 10.98 -10.09
CA GLU A 2 5.21 9.99 -9.03
C GLU A 2 5.87 10.48 -7.75
N VAL A 3 5.23 10.25 -6.63
CA VAL A 3 5.74 10.60 -5.30
C VAL A 3 6.13 9.30 -4.59
N GLU A 4 7.37 9.21 -4.13
CA GLU A 4 7.81 8.06 -3.36
C GLU A 4 7.20 8.07 -1.96
N MET A 5 6.61 6.94 -1.59
CA MET A 5 5.96 6.79 -0.30
C MET A 5 6.44 5.52 0.40
N LYS A 6 6.25 5.47 1.70
CA LYS A 6 6.53 4.29 2.50
C LYS A 6 5.28 3.89 3.28
N ILE A 7 5.15 2.61 3.58
CA ILE A 7 4.11 2.14 4.47
C ILE A 7 4.49 2.59 5.88
N ARG A 8 3.67 3.47 6.44
CA ARG A 8 3.86 3.93 7.81
C ARG A 8 3.34 2.90 8.81
N GLY A 9 2.30 2.18 8.46
CA GLY A 9 1.74 1.14 9.29
C GLY A 9 0.36 0.72 8.85
N LEU A 10 -0.24 -0.13 9.66
CA LEU A 10 -1.59 -0.62 9.51
C LEU A 10 -2.43 -0.19 10.69
N MET A 11 -3.70 0.06 10.44
CA MET A 11 -4.64 0.42 11.48
C MET A 11 -6.03 -0.08 11.14
N MET A 12 -6.94 -0.08 12.12
CA MET A 12 -8.35 -0.39 11.89
C MET A 12 -9.12 0.89 11.74
N ASP A 13 -9.99 0.94 10.73
CA ASP A 13 -10.96 2.02 10.61
C ASP A 13 -11.95 1.91 11.78
N PRO A 14 -12.08 2.92 12.63
CA PRO A 14 -12.98 2.86 13.77
C PRO A 14 -14.47 2.83 13.40
N VAL A 15 -14.80 3.23 12.17
CA VAL A 15 -16.18 3.26 11.67
C VAL A 15 -16.56 1.95 11.01
N THR A 16 -15.77 1.48 10.04
CA THR A 16 -16.08 0.30 9.23
C THR A 16 -15.46 -0.99 9.77
N ASN A 17 -14.50 -0.88 10.69
CA ASN A 17 -13.74 -1.99 11.23
C ASN A 17 -12.92 -2.74 10.16
N MET A 18 -12.57 -2.05 9.06
CA MET A 18 -11.72 -2.60 8.01
C MET A 18 -10.27 -2.14 8.21
N PRO A 19 -9.29 -2.98 7.82
CA PRO A 19 -7.89 -2.57 7.88
C PRO A 19 -7.58 -1.44 6.89
N ILE A 20 -6.70 -0.53 7.31
CA ILE A 20 -6.19 0.56 6.50
C ILE A 20 -4.67 0.46 6.44
N VAL A 21 -4.12 0.48 5.24
CA VAL A 21 -2.67 0.69 5.03
C VAL A 21 -2.44 2.18 4.91
N VAL A 22 -1.55 2.71 5.72
CA VAL A 22 -1.23 4.14 5.69
C VAL A 22 0.11 4.33 4.98
N LEU A 23 0.08 5.01 3.85
CA LEU A 23 1.28 5.42 3.11
C LEU A 23 1.62 6.85 3.46
N LYS A 24 2.91 7.14 3.60
CA LYS A 24 3.41 8.48 3.87
C LYS A 24 4.52 8.84 2.88
N ASP A 25 4.47 10.08 2.40
CA ASP A 25 5.51 10.67 1.56
C ASP A 25 6.85 10.63 2.30
N VAL A 26 7.90 10.10 1.66
CA VAL A 26 9.23 10.00 2.26
C VAL A 26 9.88 11.36 2.49
N GLN A 27 9.51 12.38 1.73
CA GLN A 27 10.09 13.72 1.82
C GLN A 27 9.12 14.79 2.27
N GLY A 28 7.84 14.49 2.39
CA GLY A 28 6.80 15.47 2.67
C GLY A 28 5.82 15.02 3.74
N GLN A 29 4.66 15.67 3.74
CA GLN A 29 3.62 15.44 4.73
C GLN A 29 2.40 14.70 4.18
N ALA A 30 2.39 14.39 2.89
CA ALA A 30 1.25 13.72 2.27
C ALA A 30 1.05 12.32 2.86
N ILE A 31 -0.19 12.02 3.18
CA ILE A 31 -0.60 10.72 3.73
C ILE A 31 -1.71 10.17 2.83
N LEU A 32 -1.59 8.90 2.48
CA LEU A 32 -2.62 8.21 1.70
C LEU A 32 -3.09 6.96 2.45
N PRO A 33 -4.31 6.96 2.97
CA PRO A 33 -4.90 5.75 3.53
C PRO A 33 -5.53 4.91 2.41
N ILE A 34 -5.29 3.61 2.45
CA ILE A 34 -5.87 2.65 1.51
C ILE A 34 -6.56 1.55 2.31
N TRP A 35 -7.87 1.40 2.13
CA TRP A 35 -8.62 0.32 2.75
C TRP A 35 -8.33 -0.98 2.02
N VAL A 36 -8.04 -2.03 2.78
CA VAL A 36 -7.64 -3.33 2.22
C VAL A 36 -8.42 -4.46 2.90
N GLY A 37 -8.43 -5.63 2.26
CA GLY A 37 -9.03 -6.81 2.87
C GLY A 37 -8.20 -7.35 4.02
N VAL A 38 -8.85 -8.15 4.87
CA VAL A 38 -8.21 -8.72 6.07
C VAL A 38 -7.04 -9.62 5.71
N TYR A 39 -7.18 -10.45 4.68
CA TYR A 39 -6.12 -11.37 4.27
C TYR A 39 -4.91 -10.63 3.70
N GLU A 40 -5.16 -9.61 2.89
CA GLU A 40 -4.10 -8.79 2.30
C GLU A 40 -3.38 -7.98 3.38
N ALA A 41 -4.14 -7.43 4.33
CA ALA A 41 -3.58 -6.70 5.48
C ALA A 41 -2.70 -7.62 6.32
N ASN A 42 -3.11 -8.88 6.51
CA ASN A 42 -2.30 -9.88 7.22
C ASN A 42 -0.98 -10.13 6.51
N ALA A 43 -1.00 -10.25 5.18
CA ALA A 43 0.22 -10.44 4.40
C ALA A 43 1.19 -9.27 4.57
N ILE A 44 0.67 -8.05 4.60
CA ILE A 44 1.48 -6.84 4.84
C ILE A 44 2.01 -6.82 6.27
N ALA A 45 1.17 -7.12 7.25
CA ALA A 45 1.55 -7.11 8.67
C ALA A 45 2.66 -8.12 8.98
N LEU A 46 2.58 -9.32 8.42
CA LEU A 46 3.61 -10.35 8.62
C LEU A 46 4.99 -9.84 8.18
N GLU A 47 5.05 -9.13 7.08
CA GLU A 47 6.33 -8.62 6.57
C GLU A 47 6.81 -7.40 7.36
N ILE A 48 5.91 -6.52 7.78
CA ILE A 48 6.26 -5.37 8.63
C ILE A 48 6.84 -5.85 9.96
N GLU A 49 6.22 -6.86 10.56
CA GLU A 49 6.64 -7.42 11.86
C GLU A 49 7.79 -8.42 11.73
N LYS A 50 8.25 -8.71 10.50
CA LYS A 50 9.31 -9.68 10.22
C LYS A 50 9.03 -11.07 10.79
N VAL A 51 7.77 -11.47 10.72
CA VAL A 51 7.36 -12.81 11.14
C VAL A 51 7.72 -13.82 10.05
N GLN A 52 8.47 -14.85 10.42
CA GLN A 52 8.79 -15.94 9.50
C GLN A 52 7.74 -17.03 9.61
N THR A 53 7.21 -17.44 8.47
CA THR A 53 6.25 -18.54 8.39
C THR A 53 6.97 -19.86 8.05
N PRO A 54 6.44 -21.01 8.49
CA PRO A 54 7.09 -22.31 8.21
C PRO A 54 7.21 -22.62 6.72
N ARG A 55 6.28 -22.14 5.94
CA ARG A 55 6.26 -22.31 4.47
C ARG A 55 5.91 -20.98 3.81
N PRO A 56 6.31 -20.78 2.53
CA PRO A 56 5.96 -19.56 1.82
C PRO A 56 4.46 -19.30 1.79
N MET A 57 4.04 -18.10 2.11
CA MET A 57 2.67 -17.63 1.97
C MET A 57 2.47 -17.13 0.52
N THR A 58 1.24 -16.75 0.18
CA THR A 58 0.88 -16.39 -1.20
C THR A 58 1.82 -15.35 -1.83
N HIS A 59 2.12 -14.26 -1.12
CA HIS A 59 2.97 -13.21 -1.66
C HIS A 59 4.46 -13.60 -1.64
N ASP A 60 4.87 -14.46 -0.72
CA ASP A 60 6.21 -15.06 -0.74
C ASP A 60 6.36 -15.95 -1.97
N LEU A 61 5.33 -16.74 -2.29
CA LEU A 61 5.31 -17.57 -3.48
C LEU A 61 5.40 -16.72 -4.74
N LEU A 62 4.65 -15.62 -4.80
CA LEU A 62 4.71 -14.69 -5.93
C LEU A 62 6.13 -14.15 -6.15
N LYS A 63 6.78 -13.72 -5.06
CA LYS A 63 8.19 -13.32 -5.10
C LYS A 63 9.07 -14.45 -5.65
N ASN A 64 8.90 -15.66 -5.13
CA ASN A 64 9.69 -16.82 -5.54
C ASN A 64 9.49 -17.17 -7.01
N VAL A 65 8.27 -17.06 -7.52
CA VAL A 65 7.96 -17.30 -8.95
C VAL A 65 8.70 -16.27 -9.81
N LEU A 66 8.65 -15.01 -9.45
CA LEU A 66 9.34 -13.94 -10.19
C LEU A 66 10.85 -14.18 -10.20
N LEU A 67 11.44 -14.50 -9.05
CA LEU A 67 12.87 -14.82 -8.95
C LEU A 67 13.23 -16.04 -9.80
N GLY A 68 12.41 -17.09 -9.75
CA GLY A 68 12.64 -18.32 -10.52
C GLY A 68 12.58 -18.10 -12.02
N LEU A 69 11.82 -17.12 -12.48
CA LEU A 69 11.71 -16.74 -13.90
C LEU A 69 12.70 -15.64 -14.30
N GLU A 70 13.59 -15.26 -13.37
CA GLU A 70 14.59 -14.21 -13.59
C GLU A 70 13.96 -12.85 -13.91
N VAL A 71 12.83 -12.56 -13.26
CA VAL A 71 12.12 -11.28 -13.37
C VAL A 71 12.46 -10.43 -12.16
N ARG A 72 12.94 -9.22 -12.39
CA ARG A 72 13.29 -8.27 -11.34
C ARG A 72 12.15 -7.27 -11.16
N VAL A 73 11.69 -7.08 -9.94
CA VAL A 73 10.69 -6.06 -9.62
C VAL A 73 11.41 -4.74 -9.38
N GLU A 74 11.12 -3.74 -10.20
CA GLU A 74 11.75 -2.42 -10.11
C GLU A 74 11.07 -1.53 -9.09
N LYS A 75 9.75 -1.44 -9.16
CA LYS A 75 8.94 -0.58 -8.31
C LYS A 75 7.47 -0.97 -8.40
N VAL A 76 6.68 -0.50 -7.46
CA VAL A 76 5.22 -0.54 -7.56
C VAL A 76 4.69 0.87 -7.55
N VAL A 77 3.62 1.13 -8.30
CA VAL A 77 3.03 2.46 -8.43
C VAL A 77 1.53 2.36 -8.25
N VAL A 78 0.98 3.11 -7.29
CA VAL A 78 -0.46 3.34 -7.22
C VAL A 78 -0.77 4.44 -8.21
N ASN A 79 -1.32 4.09 -9.35
CA ASN A 79 -1.35 4.95 -10.54
C ASN A 79 -2.71 5.56 -10.85
N GLU A 80 -3.78 5.06 -10.26
CA GLU A 80 -5.11 5.56 -10.58
C GLU A 80 -6.07 5.37 -9.40
N LEU A 81 -6.96 6.34 -9.22
CA LEU A 81 -8.14 6.22 -8.36
C LEU A 81 -9.35 6.53 -9.21
N LYS A 82 -10.22 5.55 -9.41
CA LYS A 82 -11.39 5.65 -10.26
C LYS A 82 -12.57 4.96 -9.58
N GLU A 83 -13.68 5.68 -9.45
CA GLU A 83 -14.90 5.15 -8.82
C GLU A 83 -14.63 4.53 -7.44
N ASP A 84 -13.87 5.27 -6.61
CA ASP A 84 -13.46 4.87 -5.26
C ASP A 84 -12.58 3.60 -5.22
N THR A 85 -12.03 3.20 -6.37
CA THR A 85 -11.15 2.04 -6.48
C THR A 85 -9.75 2.47 -6.86
N PHE A 86 -8.76 2.06 -6.06
CA PHE A 86 -7.35 2.28 -6.37
C PHE A 86 -6.82 1.19 -7.29
N TYR A 87 -6.00 1.60 -8.25
CA TYR A 87 -5.30 0.73 -9.18
C TYR A 87 -3.81 0.84 -8.96
N ALA A 88 -3.09 -0.24 -9.19
CA ALA A 88 -1.64 -0.25 -9.07
C ALA A 88 -1.01 -1.02 -10.21
N LEU A 89 0.24 -0.66 -10.50
CA LEU A 89 1.08 -1.35 -11.47
C LEU A 89 2.36 -1.82 -10.78
N ILE A 90 2.75 -3.04 -11.09
CA ILE A 90 4.05 -3.59 -10.69
C ILE A 90 4.95 -3.46 -11.91
N TRP A 91 6.04 -2.70 -11.77
CA TRP A 91 7.02 -2.53 -12.83
C TRP A 91 8.10 -3.60 -12.68
N VAL A 92 8.25 -4.41 -13.72
CA VAL A 92 9.19 -5.53 -13.72
C VAL A 92 10.10 -5.45 -14.94
N GLU A 93 11.30 -6.02 -14.82
CA GLU A 93 12.27 -6.11 -15.89
C GLU A 93 12.65 -7.55 -16.11
N ARG A 94 12.68 -7.97 -17.35
CA ARG A 94 13.20 -9.25 -17.80
C ARG A 94 13.97 -9.08 -19.09
N ASP A 95 15.21 -9.56 -19.12
CA ASP A 95 16.08 -9.50 -20.31
C ASP A 95 16.22 -8.09 -20.89
N GLY A 96 16.30 -7.09 -20.02
CA GLY A 96 16.43 -5.69 -20.41
C GLY A 96 15.12 -5.03 -20.85
N GLN A 97 14.01 -5.74 -20.81
CA GLN A 97 12.70 -5.19 -21.18
C GLN A 97 11.87 -4.90 -19.95
N MET A 98 11.32 -3.69 -19.89
CA MET A 98 10.40 -3.28 -18.84
C MET A 98 8.98 -3.65 -19.21
N MET A 99 8.24 -4.17 -18.23
CA MET A 99 6.84 -4.51 -18.39
C MET A 99 6.08 -4.04 -17.14
N THR A 100 4.78 -3.84 -17.29
CA THR A 100 3.90 -3.52 -16.17
C THR A 100 2.88 -4.63 -15.98
N ILE A 101 2.57 -4.92 -14.74
CA ILE A 101 1.56 -5.92 -14.37
C ILE A 101 0.50 -5.22 -13.56
N ASP A 102 -0.76 -5.35 -13.98
CA ASP A 102 -1.90 -4.81 -13.24
C ASP A 102 -2.06 -5.53 -11.92
N SER A 103 -2.34 -4.79 -10.86
CA SER A 103 -2.43 -5.32 -9.51
C SER A 103 -3.36 -4.49 -8.65
N ARG A 104 -3.98 -5.13 -7.66
CA ARG A 104 -4.58 -4.36 -6.56
C ARG A 104 -3.45 -3.73 -5.75
N PRO A 105 -3.66 -2.50 -5.21
CA PRO A 105 -2.63 -1.88 -4.37
C PRO A 105 -2.17 -2.76 -3.21
N SER A 106 -3.08 -3.46 -2.53
CA SER A 106 -2.75 -4.33 -1.41
C SER A 106 -1.73 -5.42 -1.78
N ASP A 107 -1.93 -6.07 -2.93
CA ASP A 107 -1.02 -7.13 -3.41
C ASP A 107 0.32 -6.54 -3.85
N ALA A 108 0.29 -5.40 -4.53
CA ALA A 108 1.51 -4.70 -4.93
C ALA A 108 2.35 -4.29 -3.72
N LEU A 109 1.71 -3.76 -2.67
CA LEU A 109 2.39 -3.37 -1.43
C LEU A 109 2.96 -4.58 -0.69
N ALA A 110 2.21 -5.67 -0.59
CA ALA A 110 2.68 -6.90 0.05
C ALA A 110 3.90 -7.47 -0.69
N LEU A 111 3.89 -7.41 -2.01
CA LEU A 111 5.04 -7.83 -2.83
C LEU A 111 6.22 -6.88 -2.66
N ALA A 112 5.97 -5.57 -2.70
CA ALA A 112 7.03 -4.56 -2.58
C ALA A 112 7.83 -4.72 -1.29
N LEU A 113 7.16 -5.01 -0.18
CA LEU A 113 7.82 -5.26 1.11
C LEU A 113 8.74 -6.50 1.06
N ARG A 114 8.34 -7.51 0.30
CA ARG A 114 9.11 -8.76 0.22
C ARG A 114 10.30 -8.67 -0.71
N VAL A 115 10.18 -7.92 -1.80
CA VAL A 115 11.28 -7.71 -2.76
C VAL A 115 12.12 -6.48 -2.44
N ASP A 116 11.69 -5.69 -1.47
CA ASP A 116 12.36 -4.47 -1.02
C ASP A 116 12.54 -3.45 -2.16
N CYS A 117 11.47 -3.20 -2.90
CA CYS A 117 11.47 -2.19 -3.95
C CYS A 117 10.72 -0.93 -3.49
N PRO A 118 10.98 0.23 -4.13
CA PRO A 118 10.27 1.45 -3.77
C PRO A 118 8.81 1.44 -4.19
N ILE A 119 8.01 2.19 -3.44
CA ILE A 119 6.58 2.39 -3.64
C ILE A 119 6.37 3.84 -4.07
N PHE A 120 5.64 4.03 -5.16
CA PHE A 120 5.27 5.36 -5.66
C PHE A 120 3.77 5.49 -5.75
N VAL A 121 3.31 6.73 -5.62
CA VAL A 121 1.91 7.09 -5.84
C VAL A 121 1.89 8.26 -6.83
N ASP A 122 1.04 8.16 -7.83
CA ASP A 122 0.87 9.24 -8.80
C ASP A 122 0.26 10.46 -8.09
N GLU A 123 0.75 11.66 -8.41
CA GLU A 123 0.23 12.90 -7.83
C GLU A 123 -1.27 13.07 -8.06
N GLU A 124 -1.77 12.65 -9.21
CA GLU A 124 -3.21 12.72 -9.50
C GLU A 124 -4.03 11.87 -8.54
N VAL A 125 -3.49 10.71 -8.11
CA VAL A 125 -4.13 9.85 -7.12
C VAL A 125 -4.23 10.59 -5.78
N LEU A 126 -3.16 11.25 -5.36
CA LEU A 126 -3.15 12.02 -4.12
C LEU A 126 -4.18 13.16 -4.17
N LYS A 127 -4.23 13.90 -5.27
CA LYS A 127 -5.19 14.98 -5.46
C LYS A 127 -6.64 14.45 -5.49
N ASN A 128 -6.89 13.38 -6.20
CA ASN A 128 -8.22 12.79 -6.32
C ASN A 128 -8.69 12.19 -5.00
N SER A 129 -7.81 11.62 -4.21
CA SER A 129 -8.16 11.08 -2.89
C SER A 129 -8.61 12.20 -1.94
N ILE A 130 -8.00 13.37 -2.03
CA ILE A 130 -8.40 14.55 -1.27
C ILE A 130 -9.79 15.03 -1.72
N VAL A 131 -10.02 15.09 -3.04
CA VAL A 131 -11.29 15.54 -3.61
C VAL A 131 -12.42 14.54 -3.30
N SER A 132 -12.20 13.25 -3.46
CA SER A 132 -13.21 12.24 -3.17
C SER A 132 -13.58 12.22 -1.69
N SER A 133 -12.63 12.46 -0.81
CA SER A 133 -12.89 12.59 0.62
C SER A 133 -13.67 13.86 0.96
N ALA A 134 -13.57 14.91 0.13
CA ALA A 134 -14.33 16.13 0.31
C ALA A 134 -15.78 16.03 -0.19
N VAL A 135 -16.06 15.14 -1.13
CA VAL A 135 -17.38 14.98 -1.75
C VAL A 135 -18.23 13.93 -1.04
N SER A 136 -17.64 12.87 -0.51
CA SER A 136 -18.37 11.81 0.19
C SER A 136 -18.28 11.95 1.71
N GLU A 137 -19.26 12.61 2.30
CA GLU A 137 -19.42 12.76 3.76
C GLU A 137 -18.35 13.61 4.46
N ARG A 138 -18.55 14.92 4.40
CA ARG A 138 -17.66 15.94 4.97
C ARG A 138 -17.27 15.73 6.43
N ASN A 139 -18.09 15.07 7.24
CA ASN A 139 -17.84 14.98 8.69
C ASN A 139 -17.01 13.75 9.08
N THR A 140 -17.19 12.62 8.43
CA THR A 140 -16.51 11.37 8.81
C THR A 140 -15.08 11.34 8.30
N ASN A 141 -14.85 11.86 7.09
CA ASN A 141 -13.54 11.85 6.47
C ASN A 141 -12.59 12.88 7.07
N GLU A 142 -13.10 14.05 7.49
CA GLU A 142 -12.29 15.05 8.18
C GLU A 142 -11.86 14.56 9.55
N GLN A 143 -12.73 13.87 10.28
CA GLN A 143 -12.40 13.27 11.55
C GLN A 143 -11.37 12.16 11.40
N LEU A 144 -11.56 11.28 10.42
CA LEU A 144 -10.61 10.21 10.12
C LEU A 144 -9.26 10.78 9.71
N ARG A 145 -9.26 11.80 8.86
CA ARG A 145 -8.05 12.45 8.39
C ARG A 145 -7.30 13.16 9.52
N SER A 146 -8.02 13.91 10.34
CA SER A 146 -7.45 14.56 11.52
C SER A 146 -6.85 13.54 12.48
N TRP A 147 -7.53 12.43 12.67
CA TRP A 147 -7.07 11.34 13.50
C TRP A 147 -5.82 10.67 12.89
N LEU A 148 -5.80 10.41 11.58
CA LEU A 148 -4.63 9.85 10.89
C LEU A 148 -3.41 10.77 11.00
N GLU A 149 -3.60 12.06 10.84
CA GLU A 149 -2.53 13.06 10.96
C GLU A 149 -1.99 13.18 12.37
N GLY A 150 -2.84 12.91 13.36
CA GLY A 150 -2.47 12.95 14.78
C GLY A 150 -1.85 11.67 15.32
N LEU A 151 -1.74 10.61 14.52
CA LEU A 151 -1.20 9.33 14.98
C LEU A 151 0.30 9.37 15.15
N SER A 152 0.76 8.85 16.30
CA SER A 152 2.17 8.59 16.54
C SER A 152 2.59 7.26 15.92
N ASP A 153 3.90 7.06 15.75
CA ASP A 153 4.42 5.79 15.26
C ASP A 153 4.09 4.62 16.21
N GLU A 154 3.92 4.90 17.49
CA GLU A 154 3.50 3.90 18.47
C GLU A 154 2.08 3.40 18.21
N ASP A 155 1.17 4.30 17.88
CA ASP A 155 -0.23 3.95 17.60
C ASP A 155 -0.35 3.02 16.39
N LEU A 156 0.44 3.28 15.36
CA LEU A 156 0.48 2.46 14.15
C LEU A 156 1.11 1.08 14.40
N GLY A 157 2.06 0.99 15.31
CA GLY A 157 2.72 -0.27 15.67
C GLY A 157 1.91 -1.20 16.55
N ARG A 158 0.77 -0.75 17.07
CA ARG A 158 -0.08 -1.56 17.97
C ARG A 158 -1.03 -2.51 17.24
N TYR A 159 -1.26 -2.30 15.96
CA TYR A 159 -2.16 -3.14 15.21
C TYR A 159 -1.49 -4.48 14.88
N LYS A 160 -1.98 -5.55 15.48
CA LYS A 160 -1.56 -6.93 15.23
C LYS A 160 -2.73 -7.70 14.67
N MET A 161 -2.52 -8.31 13.57
CA MET A 161 -3.49 -9.21 12.95
C MET A 161 -3.38 -10.61 13.51
#